data_ade3725d8269e26487882ea00ac9a312
#
_entry.id   ade3725d8269e26487882ea00ac9a312
#
_cell.length_a   1.000
_cell.length_b   1.000
_cell.length_c   1.000
_cell.angle_alpha   90.00
_cell.angle_beta   90.00
_cell.angle_gamma   90.00
#
_symmetry.space_group_name_H-M   'P 1'
#
loop_
_entity.id
_entity.type
_entity.pdbx_description
1 polymer ?
#
loop_
_entity_poly.entity_id
_entity_poly.type
_entity_poly.pdbx_seq_one_letter_code
_entity_poly.pdbx_strand_id
1 'polypeptide(L)'
;KFLTNKYTFLVCDKLTISKMKKAVTFLNPSDIQFTIGYKLGYEDEVIEQIDINNFDENRFDVTQPFVLLIEKLFVSKNGLSNDSDFDTERGMITKKYKRHLTLQNLDLEPNQLLWDIGAGSGSCGIEAYARYKTNTIFFEKNEERVKHIKTNLTNHQVVNCELYVGEAQEIYPTLEQNPQRIFVGGGGEKVIDTLPYLYERLENDGVMLINAITLKHLSQMINVLNEAKIEFETHSISLTTYKGKLDLVEPERQLFQLK
;
A
#
# COMPACT_ATOMS: atom_id res chain seq x y z
N LYS A 1 10.73 7.82 3.48
CA LYS A 1 12.09 8.18 2.97
C LYS A 1 13.22 7.37 3.60
N PHE A 2 13.15 7.01 4.89
CA PHE A 2 14.30 6.44 5.62
C PHE A 2 14.52 4.94 5.38
N LEU A 3 13.59 4.20 4.82
CA LEU A 3 13.76 2.76 4.58
C LEU A 3 14.02 2.40 3.10
N THR A 4 14.39 3.37 2.27
CA THR A 4 14.74 3.12 0.87
C THR A 4 16.19 2.63 0.69
N ASN A 5 17.08 3.01 1.59
CA ASN A 5 18.51 2.66 1.57
C ASN A 5 18.80 1.43 2.45
N LYS A 6 19.92 0.76 2.20
CA LYS A 6 20.43 -0.32 3.07
C LYS A 6 20.69 0.17 4.49
N TYR A 7 21.31 1.33 4.60
CA TYR A 7 21.57 2.01 5.87
C TYR A 7 20.88 3.35 5.90
N THR A 8 20.26 3.66 7.01
CA THR A 8 19.64 4.97 7.26
C THR A 8 20.02 5.44 8.64
N PHE A 9 20.53 6.65 8.74
CA PHE A 9 20.88 7.30 9.97
C PHE A 9 19.93 8.45 10.26
N LEU A 10 19.33 8.45 11.44
CA LEU A 10 18.37 9.47 11.85
C LEU A 10 18.83 10.14 13.14
N VAL A 11 18.74 11.46 13.19
CA VAL A 11 18.74 12.19 14.45
C VAL A 11 17.28 12.23 14.92
N CYS A 12 17.05 11.77 16.13
CA CYS A 12 15.74 11.39 16.61
C CYS A 12 15.29 12.23 17.80
N ASP A 13 13.98 12.35 17.94
CA ASP A 13 13.28 12.91 19.07
C ASP A 13 12.30 11.87 19.67
N LYS A 14 11.58 12.26 20.71
CA LYS A 14 10.58 11.41 21.39
C LYS A 14 9.56 10.78 20.43
N LEU A 15 9.15 11.49 19.38
CA LEU A 15 8.13 11.01 18.44
C LEU A 15 8.69 10.01 17.42
N THR A 16 10.02 9.95 17.26
CA THR A 16 10.65 9.13 16.23
C THR A 16 10.43 7.64 16.47
N ILE A 17 10.53 7.18 17.72
CA ILE A 17 10.33 5.76 18.07
C ILE A 17 8.91 5.30 17.69
N SER A 18 7.89 6.05 18.09
CA SER A 18 6.48 5.72 17.75
C SER A 18 6.26 5.64 16.23
N LYS A 19 6.82 6.61 15.48
CA LYS A 19 6.76 6.59 14.01
C LYS A 19 7.49 5.39 13.42
N MET A 20 8.63 4.99 13.99
CA MET A 20 9.38 3.81 13.54
C MET A 20 8.60 2.52 13.80
N LYS A 21 8.05 2.33 15.00
CA LYS A 21 7.20 1.17 15.32
C LYS A 21 6.07 1.03 14.28
N LYS A 22 5.37 2.14 13.98
CA LYS A 22 4.31 2.16 12.97
C LYS A 22 4.82 1.79 11.57
N ALA A 23 5.97 2.35 11.17
CA ALA A 23 6.54 2.16 9.84
C ALA A 23 7.00 0.72 9.55
N VAL A 24 7.36 -0.04 10.59
CA VAL A 24 7.90 -1.40 10.46
C VAL A 24 6.92 -2.49 10.92
N THR A 25 5.65 -2.14 11.16
CA THR A 25 4.63 -3.04 11.71
C THR A 25 4.53 -4.39 11.01
N PHE A 26 4.75 -4.43 9.70
CA PHE A 26 4.64 -5.65 8.88
C PHE A 26 5.98 -6.26 8.48
N LEU A 27 7.10 -5.77 9.02
CA LEU A 27 8.40 -6.39 8.78
C LEU A 27 8.67 -7.52 9.78
N ASN A 28 9.37 -8.56 9.31
CA ASN A 28 9.95 -9.52 10.23
C ASN A 28 11.09 -8.84 11.00
N PRO A 29 11.21 -9.07 12.32
CA PRO A 29 12.33 -8.53 13.10
C PRO A 29 13.71 -8.91 12.56
N SER A 30 13.81 -10.06 11.86
CA SER A 30 15.05 -10.51 11.22
C SER A 30 15.42 -9.73 9.95
N ASP A 31 14.50 -8.96 9.39
CA ASP A 31 14.72 -8.22 8.14
C ASP A 31 15.29 -6.82 8.35
N ILE A 32 15.27 -6.34 9.59
CA ILE A 32 15.66 -4.97 9.93
C ILE A 32 16.34 -4.95 11.30
N GLN A 33 17.42 -4.21 11.40
CA GLN A 33 18.16 -4.02 12.65
C GLN A 33 18.17 -2.54 13.01
N PHE A 34 17.93 -2.26 14.27
CA PHE A 34 18.00 -0.93 14.84
C PHE A 34 19.15 -0.86 15.85
N THR A 35 19.97 0.18 15.72
CA THR A 35 21.01 0.49 16.70
C THR A 35 20.78 1.91 17.19
N ILE A 36 20.59 2.08 18.49
CA ILE A 36 20.49 3.40 19.12
C ILE A 36 21.88 3.88 19.54
N GLY A 37 22.15 5.16 19.31
CA GLY A 37 23.29 5.87 19.86
C GLY A 37 22.76 7.02 20.73
N TYR A 38 23.03 6.95 22.03
CA TYR A 38 22.60 7.95 23.02
C TYR A 38 23.82 8.56 23.67
N LYS A 39 23.81 9.89 23.85
CA LYS A 39 24.93 10.67 24.42
C LYS A 39 26.28 10.38 23.76
N LEU A 40 26.30 10.30 22.43
CA LEU A 40 27.51 10.00 21.66
C LEU A 40 28.63 11.01 21.96
N GLY A 41 29.81 10.50 22.30
CA GLY A 41 31.00 11.30 22.65
C GLY A 41 31.07 11.77 24.09
N TYR A 42 30.14 11.37 24.96
CA TYR A 42 30.18 11.63 26.41
C TYR A 42 30.60 10.36 27.18
N GLU A 43 31.02 10.52 28.45
CA GLU A 43 31.48 9.39 29.29
C GLU A 43 30.36 8.33 29.51
N ASP A 44 29.11 8.72 29.46
CA ASP A 44 27.93 7.85 29.60
C ASP A 44 27.28 7.52 28.25
N GLU A 45 28.09 7.46 27.18
CA GLU A 45 27.66 7.02 25.86
C GLU A 45 27.06 5.62 25.87
N VAL A 46 25.94 5.44 25.17
CA VAL A 46 25.34 4.11 24.93
C VAL A 46 25.18 3.88 23.45
N ILE A 47 25.74 2.77 22.94
CA ILE A 47 25.49 2.27 21.58
C ILE A 47 25.05 0.81 21.72
N GLU A 48 23.78 0.53 21.36
CA GLU A 48 23.26 -0.83 21.48
C GLU A 48 22.25 -1.15 20.37
N GLN A 49 22.14 -2.43 20.06
CA GLN A 49 21.04 -2.94 19.21
C GLN A 49 19.76 -3.04 20.03
N ILE A 50 18.66 -2.59 19.43
CA ILE A 50 17.36 -2.58 20.09
C ILE A 50 16.31 -3.32 19.25
N ASP A 51 15.38 -3.97 19.93
CA ASP A 51 14.10 -4.36 19.34
C ASP A 51 13.15 -3.17 19.41
N ILE A 52 12.90 -2.55 18.25
CA ILE A 52 12.07 -1.34 18.18
C ILE A 52 10.64 -1.57 18.67
N ASN A 53 10.10 -2.79 18.49
CA ASN A 53 8.73 -3.12 18.88
C ASN A 53 8.58 -3.23 20.41
N ASN A 54 9.62 -3.73 21.09
CA ASN A 54 9.69 -3.91 22.54
C ASN A 54 10.55 -2.85 23.23
N PHE A 55 10.92 -1.79 22.55
CA PHE A 55 11.75 -0.72 23.12
C PHE A 55 11.02 0.01 24.26
N ASP A 56 11.65 0.03 25.43
CA ASP A 56 11.19 0.82 26.58
C ASP A 56 11.70 2.25 26.46
N GLU A 57 10.79 3.17 26.14
CA GLU A 57 11.09 4.59 25.96
C GLU A 57 11.51 5.27 27.27
N ASN A 58 11.22 4.66 28.43
CA ASN A 58 11.59 5.21 29.75
C ASN A 58 13.06 4.91 30.13
N ARG A 59 13.71 4.01 29.38
CA ARG A 59 15.12 3.63 29.62
C ARG A 59 16.10 4.76 29.31
N PHE A 60 15.75 5.65 28.40
CA PHE A 60 16.52 6.81 28.00
C PHE A 60 15.71 8.09 28.17
N ASP A 61 16.39 9.19 28.43
CA ASP A 61 15.73 10.50 28.33
C ASP A 61 15.53 10.88 26.87
N VAL A 62 14.43 10.39 26.29
CA VAL A 62 14.07 10.63 24.87
C VAL A 62 13.69 12.09 24.59
N THR A 63 13.73 12.98 25.61
CA THR A 63 13.64 14.43 25.39
C THR A 63 14.96 14.99 24.88
N GLN A 64 16.07 14.28 25.09
CA GLN A 64 17.37 14.59 24.53
C GLN A 64 17.52 13.98 23.15
N PRO A 65 18.21 14.66 22.22
CA PRO A 65 18.49 14.09 20.90
C PRO A 65 19.27 12.78 21.02
N PHE A 66 18.84 11.79 20.26
CA PHE A 66 19.55 10.54 20.08
C PHE A 66 19.62 10.19 18.60
N VAL A 67 20.43 9.22 18.24
CA VAL A 67 20.57 8.76 16.87
C VAL A 67 20.07 7.33 16.73
N LEU A 68 19.51 7.04 15.60
CA LEU A 68 19.06 5.69 15.24
C LEU A 68 19.70 5.30 13.91
N LEU A 69 20.54 4.26 13.94
CA LEU A 69 21.01 3.59 12.74
C LEU A 69 20.05 2.45 12.43
N ILE A 70 19.53 2.45 11.23
CA ILE A 70 18.61 1.43 10.72
C ILE A 70 19.33 0.69 9.60
N GLU A 71 19.51 -0.61 9.75
CA GLU A 71 20.04 -1.47 8.70
C GLU A 71 18.97 -2.40 8.16
N LYS A 72 18.74 -2.34 6.85
CA LYS A 72 17.90 -3.29 6.12
C LYS A 72 18.72 -4.52 5.79
N LEU A 73 18.28 -5.68 6.24
CA LEU A 73 18.93 -6.97 6.03
C LEU A 73 18.39 -7.70 4.80
N PHE A 74 17.50 -7.07 4.03
CA PHE A 74 16.93 -7.63 2.80
C PHE A 74 17.16 -6.73 1.59
N VAL A 75 17.11 -7.33 0.40
CA VAL A 75 17.14 -6.61 -0.88
C VAL A 75 15.74 -6.63 -1.46
N SER A 76 15.15 -5.45 -1.72
CA SER A 76 13.86 -5.34 -2.41
C SER A 76 13.95 -6.01 -3.78
N LYS A 77 13.01 -6.90 -4.10
CA LYS A 77 12.89 -7.44 -5.45
C LYS A 77 12.44 -6.30 -6.38
N ASN A 78 13.24 -5.98 -7.38
CA ASN A 78 12.87 -5.07 -8.44
C ASN A 78 12.20 -5.88 -9.56
N GLY A 79 10.95 -5.58 -9.89
CA GLY A 79 10.23 -6.22 -10.98
C GLY A 79 8.76 -6.46 -10.67
N LEU A 80 8.03 -6.92 -11.70
CA LEU A 80 6.63 -7.32 -11.55
C LEU A 80 6.54 -8.65 -10.82
N SER A 81 5.83 -8.66 -9.69
CA SER A 81 5.52 -9.89 -8.97
C SER A 81 4.58 -10.78 -9.79
N ASN A 82 4.78 -12.10 -9.73
CA ASN A 82 3.82 -13.04 -10.30
C ASN A 82 2.59 -13.15 -9.39
N ASP A 83 1.48 -13.65 -9.92
CA ASP A 83 0.29 -13.89 -9.11
C ASP A 83 0.54 -14.94 -8.01
N SER A 84 1.44 -15.90 -8.28
CA SER A 84 1.88 -16.93 -7.32
C SER A 84 2.73 -16.40 -6.17
N ASP A 85 3.24 -15.17 -6.25
CA ASP A 85 4.03 -14.54 -5.19
C ASP A 85 3.13 -13.96 -4.08
N PHE A 86 1.79 -13.99 -4.28
CA PHE A 86 0.80 -13.50 -3.34
C PHE A 86 -0.06 -14.61 -2.77
N ASP A 87 -0.27 -14.56 -1.47
CA ASP A 87 -1.31 -15.33 -0.80
C ASP A 87 -2.70 -14.74 -1.10
N THR A 88 -3.67 -15.59 -1.44
CA THR A 88 -4.96 -15.13 -1.98
C THR A 88 -6.11 -16.03 -1.61
N GLU A 89 -7.27 -15.46 -1.36
CA GLU A 89 -8.51 -16.23 -1.25
C GLU A 89 -8.90 -16.80 -2.63
N ARG A 90 -8.75 -18.14 -2.81
CA ARG A 90 -9.17 -18.86 -4.03
C ARG A 90 -8.62 -18.26 -5.34
N GLY A 91 -7.42 -17.68 -5.31
CA GLY A 91 -6.82 -17.04 -6.48
C GLY A 91 -7.45 -15.70 -6.90
N MET A 92 -8.23 -15.08 -6.02
CA MET A 92 -8.80 -13.74 -6.24
C MET A 92 -7.72 -12.68 -6.08
N ILE A 93 -7.23 -12.22 -7.21
CA ILE A 93 -6.18 -11.21 -7.30
C ILE A 93 -6.35 -10.42 -8.60
N THR A 94 -6.01 -9.16 -8.60
CA THR A 94 -5.79 -8.41 -9.85
C THR A 94 -4.60 -9.02 -10.57
N LYS A 95 -4.84 -9.66 -11.72
CA LYS A 95 -3.84 -10.43 -12.47
C LYS A 95 -2.65 -9.56 -12.88
N LYS A 96 -1.46 -10.17 -12.94
CA LYS A 96 -0.16 -9.51 -13.14
C LYS A 96 -0.17 -8.39 -14.18
N TYR A 97 -0.62 -8.65 -15.39
CA TYR A 97 -0.60 -7.65 -16.46
C TYR A 97 -1.63 -6.55 -16.27
N LYS A 98 -2.81 -6.88 -15.72
CA LYS A 98 -3.84 -5.88 -15.38
C LYS A 98 -3.38 -5.03 -14.21
N ARG A 99 -2.74 -5.63 -13.21
CA ARG A 99 -2.12 -4.91 -12.09
C ARG A 99 -1.05 -3.93 -12.58
N HIS A 100 -0.22 -4.37 -13.53
CA HIS A 100 0.77 -3.48 -14.15
C HIS A 100 0.13 -2.27 -14.84
N LEU A 101 -0.90 -2.49 -15.66
CA LEU A 101 -1.64 -1.40 -16.32
C LEU A 101 -2.34 -0.49 -15.29
N THR A 102 -2.91 -1.07 -14.24
CA THR A 102 -3.51 -0.29 -13.13
C THR A 102 -2.49 0.66 -12.51
N LEU A 103 -1.29 0.17 -12.18
CA LEU A 103 -0.25 1.00 -11.58
C LEU A 103 0.30 2.05 -12.55
N GLN A 104 0.39 1.71 -13.84
CA GLN A 104 0.80 2.66 -14.87
C GLN A 104 -0.23 3.79 -15.04
N ASN A 105 -1.53 3.46 -15.03
CA ASN A 105 -2.61 4.45 -15.16
C ASN A 105 -2.80 5.29 -13.90
N LEU A 106 -2.35 4.84 -12.74
CA LEU A 106 -2.33 5.63 -11.51
C LEU A 106 -1.26 6.73 -11.51
N ASP A 107 -0.31 6.69 -12.44
CA ASP A 107 0.76 7.69 -12.56
C ASP A 107 1.47 7.96 -11.23
N LEU A 108 1.99 6.87 -10.65
CA LEU A 108 2.54 6.86 -9.30
C LEU A 108 3.96 7.46 -9.25
N GLU A 109 4.18 8.29 -8.25
CA GLU A 109 5.48 8.85 -7.91
C GLU A 109 5.97 8.42 -6.53
N PRO A 110 7.28 8.49 -6.26
CA PRO A 110 7.83 8.12 -4.97
C PRO A 110 7.25 8.95 -3.81
N ASN A 111 6.95 8.27 -2.70
CA ASN A 111 6.43 8.84 -1.45
C ASN A 111 5.00 9.39 -1.52
N GLN A 112 4.29 9.27 -2.62
CA GLN A 112 2.87 9.60 -2.67
C GLN A 112 2.06 8.69 -1.74
N LEU A 113 0.98 9.23 -1.19
CA LEU A 113 -0.01 8.47 -0.43
C LEU A 113 -1.03 7.85 -1.40
N LEU A 114 -1.08 6.53 -1.42
CA LEU A 114 -2.06 5.74 -2.16
C LEU A 114 -3.12 5.18 -1.21
N TRP A 115 -4.38 5.38 -1.51
CA TRP A 115 -5.48 4.63 -0.91
C TRP A 115 -5.85 3.45 -1.81
N ASP A 116 -5.69 2.22 -1.31
CA ASP A 116 -6.08 0.97 -1.99
C ASP A 116 -7.41 0.48 -1.39
N ILE A 117 -8.52 0.82 -2.03
CA ILE A 117 -9.89 0.58 -1.54
C ILE A 117 -10.42 -0.74 -2.08
N GLY A 118 -10.82 -1.63 -1.18
CA GLY A 118 -11.19 -3.00 -1.51
C GLY A 118 -9.95 -3.80 -1.91
N ALA A 119 -8.91 -3.71 -1.09
CA ALA A 119 -7.56 -4.16 -1.39
C ALA A 119 -7.43 -5.67 -1.71
N GLY A 120 -8.36 -6.50 -1.23
CA GLY A 120 -8.39 -7.93 -1.51
C GLY A 120 -7.17 -8.66 -0.97
N SER A 121 -6.21 -9.00 -1.84
CA SER A 121 -4.92 -9.58 -1.46
C SER A 121 -3.86 -8.51 -1.15
N GLY A 122 -4.16 -7.23 -1.33
CA GLY A 122 -3.21 -6.13 -1.21
C GLY A 122 -2.24 -5.98 -2.39
N SER A 123 -2.38 -6.80 -3.42
CA SER A 123 -1.37 -6.92 -4.47
C SER A 123 -1.08 -5.63 -5.24
N CYS A 124 -2.08 -4.76 -5.45
CA CYS A 124 -1.89 -3.48 -6.14
C CYS A 124 -1.07 -2.52 -5.28
N GLY A 125 -1.48 -2.27 -4.04
CA GLY A 125 -0.75 -1.38 -3.14
C GLY A 125 0.65 -1.91 -2.78
N ILE A 126 0.81 -3.22 -2.61
CA ILE A 126 2.12 -3.85 -2.36
C ILE A 126 3.06 -3.65 -3.55
N GLU A 127 2.58 -3.87 -4.77
CA GLU A 127 3.41 -3.67 -5.96
C GLU A 127 3.67 -2.19 -6.25
N ALA A 128 2.72 -1.29 -5.89
CA ALA A 128 2.93 0.16 -5.91
C ALA A 128 4.10 0.55 -4.99
N TYR A 129 4.13 0.03 -3.76
CA TYR A 129 5.28 0.22 -2.87
C TYR A 129 6.57 -0.35 -3.44
N ALA A 130 6.55 -1.58 -3.94
CA ALA A 130 7.76 -2.25 -4.43
C ALA A 130 8.43 -1.45 -5.57
N ARG A 131 7.64 -0.88 -6.46
CA ARG A 131 8.13 -0.19 -7.67
C ARG A 131 8.33 1.30 -7.49
N TYR A 132 7.39 1.96 -6.82
CA TYR A 132 7.34 3.43 -6.75
C TYR A 132 7.62 3.97 -5.35
N LYS A 133 7.75 3.08 -4.33
CA LYS A 133 7.98 3.49 -2.94
C LYS A 133 6.87 4.41 -2.40
N THR A 134 5.63 4.09 -2.74
CA THR A 134 4.45 4.78 -2.22
C THR A 134 4.25 4.50 -0.74
N ASN A 135 3.57 5.43 -0.04
CA ASN A 135 2.96 5.11 1.24
C ASN A 135 1.54 4.62 0.95
N THR A 136 1.15 3.47 1.47
CA THR A 136 -0.15 2.89 1.10
C THR A 136 -1.03 2.67 2.31
N ILE A 137 -2.28 3.13 2.22
CA ILE A 137 -3.35 2.77 3.16
C ILE A 137 -4.27 1.77 2.46
N PHE A 138 -4.36 0.58 3.05
CA PHE A 138 -5.22 -0.49 2.56
C PHE A 138 -6.55 -0.49 3.31
N PHE A 139 -7.65 -0.63 2.57
CA PHE A 139 -8.99 -0.79 3.15
C PHE A 139 -9.58 -2.12 2.70
N GLU A 140 -9.87 -3.01 3.64
CA GLU A 140 -10.50 -4.31 3.37
C GLU A 140 -11.45 -4.69 4.50
N LYS A 141 -12.67 -5.11 4.17
CA LYS A 141 -13.68 -5.49 5.16
C LYS A 141 -13.74 -6.98 5.46
N ASN A 142 -13.27 -7.80 4.54
CA ASN A 142 -13.30 -9.24 4.70
C ASN A 142 -12.11 -9.71 5.54
N GLU A 143 -12.37 -10.25 6.72
CA GLU A 143 -11.33 -10.68 7.68
C GLU A 143 -10.39 -11.76 7.12
N GLU A 144 -10.87 -12.67 6.27
CA GLU A 144 -10.01 -13.68 5.63
C GLU A 144 -9.03 -13.01 4.65
N ARG A 145 -9.48 -12.05 3.87
CA ARG A 145 -8.61 -11.28 2.96
C ARG A 145 -7.61 -10.40 3.73
N VAL A 146 -8.02 -9.88 4.88
CA VAL A 146 -7.10 -9.16 5.77
C VAL A 146 -5.94 -10.03 6.21
N LYS A 147 -6.16 -11.33 6.48
CA LYS A 147 -5.07 -12.28 6.79
C LYS A 147 -4.10 -12.41 5.61
N HIS A 148 -4.63 -12.56 4.39
CA HIS A 148 -3.82 -12.61 3.17
C HIS A 148 -3.02 -11.30 2.98
N ILE A 149 -3.63 -10.14 3.17
CA ILE A 149 -2.92 -8.85 3.09
C ILE A 149 -1.74 -8.82 4.07
N LYS A 150 -1.96 -9.17 5.35
CA LYS A 150 -0.89 -9.18 6.36
C LYS A 150 0.26 -10.11 5.98
N THR A 151 -0.05 -11.32 5.52
CA THR A 151 0.94 -12.28 5.03
C THR A 151 1.72 -11.69 3.84
N ASN A 152 1.04 -11.08 2.88
CA ASN A 152 1.67 -10.49 1.71
C ASN A 152 2.52 -9.26 2.05
N LEU A 153 2.06 -8.39 2.96
CA LEU A 153 2.85 -7.25 3.44
C LEU A 153 4.18 -7.70 4.05
N THR A 154 4.14 -8.77 4.85
CA THR A 154 5.33 -9.37 5.45
C THR A 154 6.24 -9.99 4.39
N ASN A 155 5.71 -10.84 3.51
CA ASN A 155 6.48 -11.55 2.48
C ASN A 155 7.13 -10.60 1.47
N HIS A 156 6.48 -9.48 1.17
CA HIS A 156 6.98 -8.44 0.27
C HIS A 156 7.71 -7.30 1.01
N GLN A 157 7.85 -7.41 2.33
CA GLN A 157 8.62 -6.48 3.17
C GLN A 157 8.20 -5.02 2.97
N VAL A 158 6.86 -4.81 2.98
CA VAL A 158 6.28 -3.48 2.79
C VAL A 158 6.40 -2.66 4.07
N VAL A 159 6.88 -1.43 3.93
CA VAL A 159 6.98 -0.46 5.03
C VAL A 159 6.14 0.77 4.74
N ASN A 160 5.90 1.59 5.77
CA ASN A 160 5.11 2.82 5.65
C ASN A 160 3.71 2.57 5.08
N CYS A 161 3.04 1.52 5.56
CA CYS A 161 1.67 1.22 5.17
C CYS A 161 0.77 1.09 6.39
N GLU A 162 -0.51 1.33 6.18
CA GLU A 162 -1.56 1.13 7.17
C GLU A 162 -2.62 0.20 6.60
N LEU A 163 -3.24 -0.59 7.44
CA LEU A 163 -4.31 -1.51 7.07
C LEU A 163 -5.51 -1.27 7.97
N TYR A 164 -6.58 -0.80 7.38
CA TYR A 164 -7.85 -0.61 8.05
C TYR A 164 -8.83 -1.72 7.69
N VAL A 165 -9.42 -2.31 8.73
CA VAL A 165 -10.35 -3.44 8.61
C VAL A 165 -11.78 -2.92 8.84
N GLY A 166 -12.63 -3.06 7.84
CA GLY A 166 -14.02 -2.61 7.92
C GLY A 166 -14.52 -2.01 6.60
N GLU A 167 -15.71 -1.46 6.67
CA GLU A 167 -16.34 -0.78 5.52
C GLU A 167 -15.58 0.52 5.23
N ALA A 168 -14.97 0.61 4.06
CA ALA A 168 -14.07 1.70 3.69
C ALA A 168 -14.75 3.08 3.81
N GLN A 169 -16.01 3.20 3.38
CA GLN A 169 -16.79 4.45 3.44
C GLN A 169 -17.08 4.95 4.86
N GLU A 170 -16.91 4.11 5.88
CA GLU A 170 -17.00 4.51 7.29
C GLU A 170 -15.65 4.95 7.86
N ILE A 171 -14.56 4.50 7.24
CA ILE A 171 -13.21 4.71 7.73
C ILE A 171 -12.56 5.95 7.12
N TYR A 172 -12.53 6.09 5.78
CA TYR A 172 -11.80 7.19 5.17
C TYR A 172 -12.26 8.60 5.56
N PRO A 173 -13.52 8.85 5.99
CA PRO A 173 -13.90 10.17 6.51
C PRO A 173 -13.19 10.53 7.82
N THR A 174 -12.69 9.54 8.58
CA THR A 174 -11.99 9.74 9.84
C THR A 174 -10.49 10.04 9.68
N LEU A 175 -9.97 9.90 8.46
CA LEU A 175 -8.56 10.13 8.18
C LEU A 175 -8.31 11.61 7.90
N GLU A 176 -7.25 12.14 8.49
CA GLU A 176 -6.86 13.54 8.31
C GLU A 176 -6.12 13.76 6.97
N GLN A 177 -5.36 12.76 6.52
CA GLN A 177 -4.52 12.89 5.33
C GLN A 177 -5.31 12.65 4.05
N ASN A 178 -5.14 13.54 3.09
CA ASN A 178 -5.66 13.38 1.74
C ASN A 178 -4.67 12.60 0.86
N PRO A 179 -5.16 11.66 0.03
CA PRO A 179 -4.30 10.90 -0.86
C PRO A 179 -3.98 11.64 -2.15
N GLN A 180 -2.79 11.45 -2.70
CA GLN A 180 -2.47 11.84 -4.07
C GLN A 180 -2.99 10.82 -5.08
N ARG A 181 -3.20 9.58 -4.67
CA ARG A 181 -3.67 8.51 -5.54
C ARG A 181 -4.73 7.68 -4.82
N ILE A 182 -5.81 7.37 -5.54
CA ILE A 182 -6.86 6.47 -5.07
C ILE A 182 -7.01 5.35 -6.09
N PHE A 183 -6.92 4.12 -5.62
CA PHE A 183 -7.29 2.94 -6.38
C PHE A 183 -8.51 2.29 -5.77
N VAL A 184 -9.57 2.13 -6.57
CA VAL A 184 -10.79 1.41 -6.17
C VAL A 184 -10.79 0.06 -6.90
N GLY A 185 -10.33 -0.99 -6.22
CA GLY A 185 -10.27 -2.36 -6.74
C GLY A 185 -11.50 -3.19 -6.44
N GLY A 186 -12.34 -2.71 -5.52
CA GLY A 186 -13.56 -3.39 -5.05
C GLY A 186 -14.32 -2.54 -4.05
N GLY A 187 -15.14 -3.17 -3.21
CA GLY A 187 -15.92 -2.47 -2.17
C GLY A 187 -17.44 -2.50 -2.38
N GLY A 188 -17.89 -2.88 -3.59
CA GLY A 188 -19.30 -3.02 -3.90
C GLY A 188 -20.04 -1.68 -4.03
N GLU A 189 -21.38 -1.75 -4.02
CA GLU A 189 -22.26 -0.60 -4.29
C GLU A 189 -22.02 0.56 -3.33
N LYS A 190 -21.82 0.30 -2.05
CA LYS A 190 -21.58 1.34 -1.03
C LYS A 190 -20.36 2.23 -1.33
N VAL A 191 -19.26 1.64 -1.86
CA VAL A 191 -18.07 2.42 -2.26
C VAL A 191 -18.37 3.22 -3.52
N ILE A 192 -19.12 2.65 -4.48
CA ILE A 192 -19.52 3.35 -5.71
C ILE A 192 -20.30 4.63 -5.38
N ASP A 193 -21.22 4.58 -4.44
CA ASP A 193 -22.02 5.74 -4.02
C ASP A 193 -21.17 6.87 -3.42
N THR A 194 -19.96 6.56 -2.96
CA THR A 194 -19.03 7.54 -2.34
C THR A 194 -17.93 8.02 -3.28
N LEU A 195 -17.94 7.66 -4.56
CA LEU A 195 -16.93 8.13 -5.52
C LEU A 195 -16.79 9.64 -5.58
N PRO A 196 -17.87 10.45 -5.52
CA PRO A 196 -17.75 11.91 -5.48
C PRO A 196 -16.96 12.39 -4.25
N TYR A 197 -17.25 11.82 -3.08
CA TYR A 197 -16.52 12.14 -1.87
C TYR A 197 -15.02 11.76 -1.97
N LEU A 198 -14.70 10.61 -2.55
CA LEU A 198 -13.31 10.20 -2.78
C LEU A 198 -12.59 11.16 -3.73
N TYR A 199 -13.28 11.65 -4.75
CA TYR A 199 -12.75 12.65 -5.66
C TYR A 199 -12.45 13.98 -4.94
N GLU A 200 -13.33 14.44 -4.06
CA GLU A 200 -13.11 15.64 -3.25
C GLU A 200 -11.95 15.51 -2.25
N ARG A 201 -11.62 14.27 -1.85
CA ARG A 201 -10.50 13.98 -0.96
C ARG A 201 -9.14 13.90 -1.67
N LEU A 202 -9.12 13.86 -3.00
CA LEU A 202 -7.86 13.89 -3.74
C LEU A 202 -7.14 15.22 -3.54
N GLU A 203 -5.82 15.13 -3.34
CA GLU A 203 -4.95 16.31 -3.44
C GLU A 203 -5.00 16.90 -4.87
N ASN A 204 -4.57 18.14 -5.02
CA ASN A 204 -4.42 18.77 -6.33
C ASN A 204 -3.54 17.90 -7.23
N ASP A 205 -3.92 17.74 -8.50
CA ASP A 205 -3.29 16.86 -9.48
C ASP A 205 -3.30 15.37 -9.08
N GLY A 206 -4.21 15.00 -8.17
CA GLY A 206 -4.43 13.62 -7.76
C GLY A 206 -5.11 12.78 -8.86
N VAL A 207 -4.88 11.47 -8.82
CA VAL A 207 -5.51 10.52 -9.75
C VAL A 207 -6.33 9.50 -8.99
N MET A 208 -7.57 9.32 -9.40
CA MET A 208 -8.44 8.22 -8.98
C MET A 208 -8.61 7.23 -10.12
N LEU A 209 -8.32 5.96 -9.87
CA LEU A 209 -8.52 4.87 -10.81
C LEU A 209 -9.46 3.83 -10.24
N ILE A 210 -10.49 3.50 -10.99
CA ILE A 210 -11.55 2.60 -10.55
C ILE A 210 -11.60 1.39 -11.47
N ASN A 211 -11.57 0.18 -10.91
CA ASN A 211 -11.70 -1.07 -11.65
C ASN A 211 -13.12 -1.63 -11.56
N ALA A 212 -13.74 -1.91 -12.69
CA ALA A 212 -15.00 -2.64 -12.79
C ALA A 212 -14.83 -3.92 -13.61
N ILE A 213 -15.35 -5.03 -13.09
CA ILE A 213 -15.33 -6.36 -13.77
C ILE A 213 -16.73 -6.81 -14.20
N THR A 214 -17.75 -6.03 -13.91
CA THR A 214 -19.14 -6.29 -14.33
C THR A 214 -19.74 -5.05 -14.99
N LEU A 215 -20.58 -5.26 -15.98
CA LEU A 215 -21.30 -4.16 -16.66
C LEU A 215 -22.25 -3.42 -15.68
N LYS A 216 -22.80 -4.12 -14.70
CA LYS A 216 -23.64 -3.49 -13.67
C LYS A 216 -22.85 -2.43 -12.91
N HIS A 217 -21.70 -2.80 -12.35
CA HIS A 217 -20.86 -1.85 -11.59
C HIS A 217 -20.34 -0.73 -12.51
N LEU A 218 -19.92 -1.05 -13.73
CA LEU A 218 -19.49 -0.03 -14.68
C LEU A 218 -20.60 1.02 -14.93
N SER A 219 -21.83 0.57 -15.19
CA SER A 219 -22.96 1.48 -15.39
C SER A 219 -23.26 2.34 -14.16
N GLN A 220 -23.21 1.74 -12.96
CA GLN A 220 -23.42 2.49 -11.72
C GLN A 220 -22.33 3.55 -11.51
N MET A 221 -21.05 3.20 -11.71
CA MET A 221 -19.93 4.14 -11.59
C MET A 221 -20.06 5.31 -12.56
N ILE A 222 -20.38 5.03 -13.83
CA ILE A 222 -20.61 6.06 -14.86
C ILE A 222 -21.75 7.00 -14.44
N ASN A 223 -22.87 6.47 -13.96
CA ASN A 223 -24.00 7.28 -13.54
C ASN A 223 -23.62 8.20 -12.37
N VAL A 224 -22.98 7.66 -11.32
CA VAL A 224 -22.57 8.42 -10.13
C VAL A 224 -21.60 9.54 -10.50
N LEU A 225 -20.60 9.26 -11.34
CA LEU A 225 -19.61 10.26 -11.78
C LEU A 225 -20.26 11.35 -12.65
N ASN A 226 -21.18 10.98 -13.56
CA ASN A 226 -21.90 11.94 -14.40
C ASN A 226 -22.83 12.84 -13.58
N GLU A 227 -23.57 12.29 -12.61
CA GLU A 227 -24.43 13.05 -11.70
C GLU A 227 -23.61 14.05 -10.87
N ALA A 228 -22.41 13.66 -10.46
CA ALA A 228 -21.46 14.53 -9.75
C ALA A 228 -20.72 15.50 -10.68
N LYS A 229 -20.90 15.41 -12.01
CA LYS A 229 -20.19 16.23 -13.02
C LYS A 229 -18.67 16.07 -12.96
N ILE A 230 -18.20 14.88 -12.63
CA ILE A 230 -16.78 14.53 -12.63
C ILE A 230 -16.42 14.03 -14.02
N GLU A 231 -15.42 14.64 -14.65
CA GLU A 231 -14.89 14.19 -15.94
C GLU A 231 -14.02 12.94 -15.73
N PHE A 232 -14.14 11.97 -16.63
CA PHE A 232 -13.38 10.74 -16.59
C PHE A 232 -13.21 10.11 -17.96
N GLU A 233 -12.18 9.28 -18.08
CA GLU A 233 -11.96 8.41 -19.24
C GLU A 233 -12.26 6.96 -18.87
N THR A 234 -12.78 6.18 -19.82
CA THR A 234 -13.04 4.75 -19.61
C THR A 234 -12.22 3.90 -20.59
N HIS A 235 -11.43 3.00 -20.05
CA HIS A 235 -10.65 2.03 -20.83
C HIS A 235 -11.19 0.62 -20.64
N SER A 236 -11.29 -0.15 -21.74
CA SER A 236 -11.59 -1.58 -21.72
C SER A 236 -10.34 -2.38 -21.98
N ILE A 237 -9.98 -3.27 -21.06
CA ILE A 237 -8.77 -4.07 -21.09
C ILE A 237 -9.14 -5.54 -21.25
N SER A 238 -8.78 -6.12 -22.40
CA SER A 238 -8.92 -7.56 -22.67
C SER A 238 -7.54 -8.17 -22.81
N LEU A 239 -7.31 -9.28 -22.10
CA LEU A 239 -6.06 -10.01 -22.09
C LEU A 239 -6.30 -11.48 -22.38
N THR A 240 -5.50 -12.04 -23.27
CA THR A 240 -5.58 -13.44 -23.62
C THR A 240 -4.19 -14.06 -23.61
N THR A 241 -4.01 -15.16 -22.91
CA THR A 241 -2.75 -15.90 -22.87
C THR A 241 -2.82 -17.14 -23.74
N TYR A 242 -1.80 -17.34 -24.57
CA TYR A 242 -1.63 -18.54 -25.38
C TYR A 242 -0.57 -19.44 -24.74
N LYS A 243 -0.92 -20.70 -24.46
CA LYS A 243 0.02 -21.70 -23.94
C LYS A 243 0.40 -22.68 -25.05
N GLY A 244 1.59 -22.51 -25.59
CA GLY A 244 2.05 -23.12 -26.84
C GLY A 244 2.12 -24.66 -26.91
N LYS A 245 1.93 -25.41 -25.83
CA LYS A 245 1.93 -26.89 -25.86
C LYS A 245 0.56 -27.54 -26.10
N LEU A 246 -0.52 -26.77 -25.98
CA LEU A 246 -1.89 -27.30 -26.01
C LEU A 246 -2.83 -26.52 -26.93
N ASP A 247 -2.32 -25.54 -27.68
CA ASP A 247 -3.14 -24.60 -28.47
C ASP A 247 -4.31 -23.98 -27.67
N LEU A 248 -4.15 -23.91 -26.34
CA LEU A 248 -5.16 -23.37 -25.44
C LEU A 248 -5.06 -21.86 -25.36
N VAL A 249 -6.21 -21.25 -25.56
CA VAL A 249 -6.41 -19.80 -25.40
C VAL A 249 -7.12 -19.60 -24.06
N GLU A 250 -6.45 -18.92 -23.14
CA GLU A 250 -7.02 -18.59 -21.83
C GLU A 250 -7.36 -17.09 -21.79
N PRO A 251 -8.61 -16.67 -22.06
CA PRO A 251 -9.03 -15.29 -21.91
C PRO A 251 -9.19 -14.98 -20.42
N GLU A 252 -8.64 -13.86 -20.00
CA GLU A 252 -8.94 -13.32 -18.69
C GLU A 252 -10.27 -12.54 -18.74
N ARG A 253 -10.95 -12.42 -17.58
CA ARG A 253 -12.14 -11.57 -17.47
C ARG A 253 -11.81 -10.15 -17.93
N GLN A 254 -12.68 -9.58 -18.76
CA GLN A 254 -12.54 -8.18 -19.17
C GLN A 254 -12.50 -7.26 -17.95
N LEU A 255 -11.65 -6.25 -18.01
CA LEU A 255 -11.54 -5.21 -17.00
C LEU A 255 -11.89 -3.87 -17.63
N PHE A 256 -12.72 -3.09 -16.96
CA PHE A 256 -12.95 -1.69 -17.29
C PHE A 256 -12.26 -0.83 -16.24
N GLN A 257 -11.57 0.21 -16.69
CA GLN A 257 -10.92 1.19 -15.83
C GLN A 257 -11.47 2.58 -16.15
N LEU A 258 -11.89 3.29 -15.10
CA LEU A 258 -12.29 4.71 -15.16
C LEU A 258 -11.18 5.51 -14.46
N LYS A 259 -10.69 6.55 -15.14
CA LYS A 259 -9.63 7.44 -14.64
C LYS A 259 -10.09 8.87 -14.65
#